data_a59e77269ad38c795e44f01428577e5b
#
_entry.id   a59e77269ad38c795e44f01428577e5b
#
_cell.length_a   1.000
_cell.length_b   1.000
_cell.length_c   1.000
_cell.angle_alpha   90.00
_cell.angle_beta   90.00
_cell.angle_gamma   90.00
#
_symmetry.space_group_name_H-M   'P 1'
#
loop_
_entity.id
_entity.type
_entity.pdbx_description
1 polymer ?
#
loop_
_entity_poly.entity_id
_entity_poly.type
_entity_poly.pdbx_seq_one_letter_code
_entity_poly.pdbx_strand_id
1 'polypeptide(L)'
;MAQGESQGTGQESVREFRLADCDMRPATVDDIPAIVATLEAGRSLLAADGIDQWQNGTGPDVDLVPEDVERGWGRVFLVDGQVAATAALIDEPAPNYAHMLEGAWRVLEGAAAPAGASSAYATIHRVAVAPAFRGMHVAQRFYARLIEEARARGFAEIRADTHADNVRMQHVIASAGFTRAGTVCMDGNEADQRWAYQLFL
;
A
#
# COMPACT_ATOMS: atom_id res chain seq x y z
N MET A 1 24.48 -49.52 -30.16
CA MET A 1 23.35 -49.28 -29.25
C MET A 1 23.82 -48.25 -28.25
N ALA A 2 23.41 -47.03 -28.42
CA ALA A 2 23.60 -45.96 -27.43
C ALA A 2 22.28 -45.20 -27.37
N GLN A 3 21.60 -45.28 -26.23
CA GLN A 3 20.33 -44.59 -25.95
C GLN A 3 20.65 -43.16 -25.57
N GLY A 4 20.10 -42.19 -26.28
CA GLY A 4 20.15 -40.80 -25.96
C GLY A 4 19.07 -40.49 -24.93
N GLU A 5 19.46 -40.03 -23.74
CA GLU A 5 18.57 -39.43 -22.75
C GLU A 5 18.22 -37.99 -23.17
N SER A 6 16.95 -37.78 -23.42
CA SER A 6 16.35 -36.46 -23.65
C SER A 6 16.19 -35.76 -22.31
N GLN A 7 17.01 -34.75 -22.05
CA GLN A 7 16.79 -33.82 -20.94
C GLN A 7 15.66 -32.86 -21.36
N GLY A 8 14.50 -33.03 -20.70
CA GLY A 8 13.41 -32.09 -20.77
C GLY A 8 13.76 -30.81 -20.02
N THR A 9 14.00 -29.74 -20.76
CA THR A 9 14.09 -28.37 -20.22
C THR A 9 12.70 -27.93 -19.82
N GLY A 10 12.45 -27.89 -18.49
CA GLY A 10 11.26 -27.26 -17.92
C GLY A 10 11.31 -25.76 -18.17
N GLN A 11 10.64 -25.30 -19.22
CA GLN A 11 10.28 -23.91 -19.39
C GLN A 11 9.15 -23.60 -18.37
N GLU A 12 9.52 -23.00 -17.23
CA GLU A 12 8.56 -22.24 -16.43
C GLU A 12 8.02 -21.12 -17.34
N SER A 13 6.77 -21.27 -17.77
CA SER A 13 6.07 -20.23 -18.53
C SER A 13 5.87 -19.03 -17.58
N VAL A 14 6.61 -17.95 -17.82
CA VAL A 14 6.29 -16.64 -17.25
C VAL A 14 4.87 -16.32 -17.72
N ARG A 15 3.89 -16.43 -16.82
CA ARG A 15 2.50 -16.07 -17.09
C ARG A 15 2.49 -14.61 -17.55
N GLU A 16 2.15 -14.37 -18.81
CA GLU A 16 1.99 -13.04 -19.34
C GLU A 16 0.77 -12.41 -18.66
N PHE A 17 1.06 -11.44 -17.78
CA PHE A 17 0.07 -10.79 -16.94
C PHE A 17 -0.81 -9.87 -17.80
N ARG A 18 -2.07 -10.21 -18.01
CA ARG A 18 -3.02 -9.40 -18.78
C ARG A 18 -3.74 -8.39 -17.92
N LEU A 19 -3.82 -7.14 -18.39
CA LEU A 19 -4.56 -6.05 -17.71
C LEU A 19 -6.07 -6.36 -17.53
N ALA A 20 -6.62 -7.22 -18.36
CA ALA A 20 -8.03 -7.61 -18.35
C ALA A 20 -8.43 -8.46 -17.11
N ASP A 21 -7.44 -9.02 -16.40
CA ASP A 21 -7.68 -9.96 -15.30
C ASP A 21 -7.46 -9.30 -13.92
N CYS A 22 -7.35 -7.96 -13.89
CA CYS A 22 -7.13 -7.19 -12.65
C CYS A 22 -8.36 -6.37 -12.29
N ASP A 23 -8.76 -6.45 -11.03
CA ASP A 23 -9.83 -5.63 -10.46
C ASP A 23 -9.43 -5.06 -9.10
N MET A 24 -10.05 -3.96 -8.70
CA MET A 24 -9.94 -3.39 -7.35
C MET A 24 -11.32 -3.12 -6.80
N ARG A 25 -11.56 -3.56 -5.58
CA ARG A 25 -12.84 -3.33 -4.90
C ARG A 25 -12.63 -3.08 -3.40
N PRO A 26 -13.64 -2.55 -2.71
CA PRO A 26 -13.68 -2.58 -1.25
C PRO A 26 -13.50 -4.01 -0.74
N ALA A 27 -12.76 -4.16 0.35
CA ALA A 27 -12.60 -5.42 1.03
C ALA A 27 -13.90 -5.82 1.75
N THR A 28 -14.16 -7.10 1.84
CA THR A 28 -15.27 -7.70 2.57
C THR A 28 -14.75 -8.52 3.75
N VAL A 29 -15.65 -8.96 4.63
CA VAL A 29 -15.28 -9.83 5.76
C VAL A 29 -14.59 -11.12 5.28
N ASP A 30 -14.99 -11.64 4.12
CA ASP A 30 -14.42 -12.86 3.54
C ASP A 30 -12.95 -12.66 3.08
N ASP A 31 -12.53 -11.43 2.83
CA ASP A 31 -11.15 -11.11 2.42
C ASP A 31 -10.18 -11.01 3.61
N ILE A 32 -10.68 -10.86 4.84
CA ILE A 32 -9.85 -10.62 6.04
C ILE A 32 -8.72 -11.64 6.16
N PRO A 33 -8.94 -12.95 6.04
CA PRO A 33 -7.84 -13.92 6.16
C PRO A 33 -6.73 -13.71 5.11
N ALA A 34 -7.09 -13.38 3.87
CA ALA A 34 -6.14 -13.14 2.80
C ALA A 34 -5.39 -11.81 2.98
N ILE A 35 -6.06 -10.77 3.48
CA ILE A 35 -5.45 -9.48 3.83
C ILE A 35 -4.42 -9.67 4.93
N VAL A 36 -4.79 -10.31 6.04
CA VAL A 36 -3.87 -10.59 7.17
C VAL A 36 -2.66 -11.37 6.70
N ALA A 37 -2.84 -12.45 5.95
CA ALA A 37 -1.73 -13.24 5.42
C ALA A 37 -0.80 -12.41 4.51
N THR A 38 -1.37 -11.49 3.72
CA THR A 38 -0.60 -10.62 2.82
C THR A 38 0.21 -9.58 3.62
N LEU A 39 -0.36 -9.00 4.67
CA LEU A 39 0.33 -8.06 5.57
C LEU A 39 1.46 -8.74 6.34
N GLU A 40 1.23 -9.93 6.89
CA GLU A 40 2.26 -10.71 7.59
C GLU A 40 3.41 -11.13 6.67
N ALA A 41 3.11 -11.50 5.43
CA ALA A 41 4.12 -11.76 4.42
C ALA A 41 4.90 -10.49 4.03
N GLY A 42 4.26 -9.32 4.05
CA GLY A 42 4.90 -8.01 3.89
C GLY A 42 5.85 -7.70 5.04
N ARG A 43 5.40 -7.89 6.30
CA ARG A 43 6.22 -7.73 7.51
C ARG A 43 7.46 -8.63 7.48
N SER A 44 7.25 -9.90 7.14
CA SER A 44 8.35 -10.88 7.05
C SER A 44 9.38 -10.50 5.99
N LEU A 45 8.94 -9.93 4.85
CA LEU A 45 9.83 -9.45 3.80
C LEU A 45 10.68 -8.26 4.29
N LEU A 46 10.07 -7.29 4.99
CA LEU A 46 10.80 -6.15 5.55
C LEU A 46 11.84 -6.60 6.57
N ALA A 47 11.47 -7.54 7.45
CA ALA A 47 12.42 -8.13 8.40
C ALA A 47 13.60 -8.84 7.71
N ALA A 48 13.35 -9.61 6.65
CA ALA A 48 14.39 -10.27 5.88
C ALA A 48 15.35 -9.29 5.19
N ASP A 49 14.87 -8.09 4.85
CA ASP A 49 15.68 -7.00 4.28
C ASP A 49 16.37 -6.14 5.36
N GLY A 50 16.17 -6.44 6.66
CA GLY A 50 16.73 -5.66 7.77
C GLY A 50 16.05 -4.30 7.96
N ILE A 51 14.83 -4.12 7.48
CA ILE A 51 14.06 -2.87 7.55
C ILE A 51 13.16 -2.92 8.79
N ASP A 52 13.27 -1.93 9.67
CA ASP A 52 12.57 -1.88 10.96
C ASP A 52 11.07 -1.52 10.84
N GLN A 53 10.61 -1.18 9.64
CA GLN A 53 9.18 -0.92 9.40
C GLN A 53 8.36 -2.17 9.72
N TRP A 54 7.29 -1.98 10.52
CA TRP A 54 6.37 -3.06 10.93
C TRP A 54 7.00 -4.13 11.85
N GLN A 55 8.10 -3.80 12.51
CA GLN A 55 8.76 -4.68 13.46
C GLN A 55 8.49 -4.21 14.91
N ASN A 56 8.81 -5.03 15.88
CA ASN A 56 8.79 -4.67 17.32
C ASN A 56 7.46 -4.09 17.83
N GLY A 57 6.32 -4.51 17.25
CA GLY A 57 4.99 -4.04 17.64
C GLY A 57 4.56 -2.71 16.99
N THR A 58 5.29 -2.21 15.99
CA THR A 58 4.96 -0.94 15.29
C THR A 58 4.05 -1.12 14.05
N GLY A 59 3.32 -2.23 13.95
CA GLY A 59 2.42 -2.52 12.83
C GLY A 59 2.99 -3.55 11.84
N PRO A 60 2.32 -3.85 10.67
CA PRO A 60 0.95 -3.45 10.48
C PRO A 60 0.10 -4.10 11.58
N ASP A 61 -0.74 -3.32 12.22
CA ASP A 61 -1.65 -3.90 13.19
C ASP A 61 -2.74 -4.67 12.43
N VAL A 62 -2.58 -5.98 12.37
CA VAL A 62 -3.52 -6.86 11.68
C VAL A 62 -4.87 -6.92 12.38
N ASP A 63 -4.92 -6.54 13.65
CA ASP A 63 -6.16 -6.44 14.44
C ASP A 63 -7.02 -5.25 13.98
N LEU A 64 -6.46 -4.27 13.26
CA LEU A 64 -7.21 -3.18 12.63
C LEU A 64 -7.89 -3.58 11.31
N VAL A 65 -7.56 -4.73 10.73
CA VAL A 65 -8.14 -5.14 9.43
C VAL A 65 -9.66 -5.28 9.48
N PRO A 66 -10.28 -5.87 10.52
CA PRO A 66 -11.74 -5.90 10.65
C PRO A 66 -12.37 -4.50 10.69
N GLU A 67 -11.75 -3.55 11.41
CA GLU A 67 -12.19 -2.16 11.47
C GLU A 67 -12.06 -1.46 10.12
N ASP A 68 -10.96 -1.67 9.39
CA ASP A 68 -10.79 -1.14 8.03
C ASP A 68 -11.89 -1.62 7.08
N VAL A 69 -12.31 -2.89 7.22
CA VAL A 69 -13.39 -3.46 6.42
C VAL A 69 -14.74 -2.86 6.83
N GLU A 70 -15.03 -2.76 8.12
CA GLU A 70 -16.28 -2.20 8.65
C GLU A 70 -16.46 -0.75 8.26
N ARG A 71 -15.39 0.06 8.35
CA ARG A 71 -15.37 1.48 7.94
C ARG A 71 -15.34 1.68 6.43
N GLY A 72 -15.22 0.62 5.65
CA GLY A 72 -15.11 0.69 4.21
C GLY A 72 -13.80 1.29 3.71
N TRP A 73 -12.73 1.26 4.51
CA TRP A 73 -11.39 1.71 4.13
C TRP A 73 -10.56 0.64 3.43
N GLY A 74 -10.77 -0.64 3.80
CA GLY A 74 -10.05 -1.76 3.22
C GLY A 74 -10.24 -1.88 1.72
N ARG A 75 -9.15 -2.11 0.98
CA ARG A 75 -9.15 -2.36 -0.47
C ARG A 75 -8.35 -3.61 -0.78
N VAL A 76 -8.87 -4.40 -1.68
CA VAL A 76 -8.16 -5.54 -2.27
C VAL A 76 -7.97 -5.33 -3.76
N PHE A 77 -6.77 -5.62 -4.23
CA PHE A 77 -6.46 -5.71 -5.66
C PHE A 77 -6.41 -7.18 -6.05
N LEU A 78 -7.25 -7.54 -7.00
CA LEU A 78 -7.44 -8.91 -7.43
C LEU A 78 -6.72 -9.17 -8.75
N VAL A 79 -6.16 -10.37 -8.87
CA VAL A 79 -5.61 -10.91 -10.10
C VAL A 79 -6.16 -12.32 -10.25
N ASP A 80 -6.82 -12.62 -11.36
CA ASP A 80 -7.51 -13.90 -11.57
C ASP A 80 -8.44 -14.25 -10.37
N GLY A 81 -9.10 -13.26 -9.77
CA GLY A 81 -9.98 -13.43 -8.61
C GLY A 81 -9.27 -13.68 -7.27
N GLN A 82 -7.94 -13.71 -7.22
CA GLN A 82 -7.16 -13.87 -5.99
C GLN A 82 -6.70 -12.52 -5.44
N VAL A 83 -6.64 -12.37 -4.12
CA VAL A 83 -6.09 -11.18 -3.46
C VAL A 83 -4.59 -11.11 -3.74
N ALA A 84 -4.20 -10.20 -4.62
CA ALA A 84 -2.81 -9.95 -5.01
C ALA A 84 -2.14 -8.84 -4.19
N ALA A 85 -2.94 -7.87 -3.73
CA ALA A 85 -2.47 -6.81 -2.83
C ALA A 85 -3.60 -6.29 -1.95
N THR A 86 -3.22 -5.66 -0.85
CA THR A 86 -4.11 -4.99 0.09
C THR A 86 -3.63 -3.59 0.42
N ALA A 87 -4.57 -2.69 0.77
CA ALA A 87 -4.32 -1.35 1.30
C ALA A 87 -5.52 -0.90 2.15
N ALA A 88 -5.31 0.15 2.96
CA ALA A 88 -6.39 0.95 3.51
C ALA A 88 -6.37 2.34 2.86
N LEU A 89 -7.50 2.78 2.31
CA LEU A 89 -7.74 4.13 1.81
C LEU A 89 -8.60 4.87 2.82
N ILE A 90 -7.94 5.60 3.72
CA ILE A 90 -8.54 6.22 4.90
C ILE A 90 -8.95 7.66 4.59
N ASP A 91 -10.14 8.05 5.01
CA ASP A 91 -10.73 9.37 4.83
C ASP A 91 -10.89 10.18 6.13
N GLU A 92 -10.14 9.76 7.15
CA GLU A 92 -10.00 10.47 8.43
C GLU A 92 -8.59 11.05 8.58
N PRO A 93 -8.40 12.11 9.41
CA PRO A 93 -7.08 12.64 9.69
C PRO A 93 -6.16 11.57 10.30
N ALA A 94 -4.97 11.39 9.73
CA ALA A 94 -3.96 10.50 10.29
C ALA A 94 -3.26 11.20 11.47
N PRO A 95 -3.34 10.69 12.71
CA PRO A 95 -2.76 11.36 13.89
C PRO A 95 -1.26 11.63 13.75
N ASN A 96 -0.52 10.66 13.19
CA ASN A 96 0.93 10.77 12.98
C ASN A 96 1.33 11.86 11.96
N TYR A 97 0.37 12.38 11.18
CA TYR A 97 0.62 13.44 10.21
C TYR A 97 0.37 14.85 10.76
N ALA A 98 -0.12 14.96 12.00
CA ALA A 98 -0.33 16.25 12.65
C ALA A 98 0.98 16.99 12.96
N HIS A 99 2.05 16.24 13.21
CA HIS A 99 3.37 16.80 13.54
C HIS A 99 4.46 16.21 12.65
N MET A 100 5.10 17.08 11.87
CA MET A 100 6.26 16.70 11.09
C MET A 100 7.54 17.03 11.87
N LEU A 101 8.48 16.09 11.87
CA LEU A 101 9.83 16.32 12.44
C LEU A 101 10.68 17.19 11.53
N GLU A 102 10.48 17.05 10.22
CA GLU A 102 11.20 17.79 9.18
C GLU A 102 10.24 18.04 8.01
N GLY A 103 10.40 19.18 7.32
CA GLY A 103 9.55 19.56 6.19
C GLY A 103 8.18 20.08 6.61
N ALA A 104 7.25 20.11 5.69
CA ALA A 104 5.87 20.53 5.90
C ALA A 104 4.95 20.00 4.80
N TRP A 105 3.68 19.71 5.16
CA TRP A 105 2.65 19.51 4.17
C TRP A 105 2.41 20.81 3.39
N ARG A 106 2.39 20.72 2.09
CA ARG A 106 1.92 21.84 1.26
C ARG A 106 0.39 21.93 1.40
N VAL A 107 -0.09 23.10 1.71
CA VAL A 107 -1.53 23.36 1.86
C VAL A 107 -2.12 23.74 0.51
N LEU A 108 -3.20 23.07 0.11
CA LEU A 108 -4.01 23.48 -1.04
C LEU A 108 -5.11 24.41 -0.54
N GLU A 109 -5.04 25.69 -0.91
CA GLU A 109 -6.06 26.68 -0.53
C GLU A 109 -7.45 26.26 -1.02
N GLY A 110 -8.42 26.31 -0.13
CA GLY A 110 -9.80 25.95 -0.45
C GLY A 110 -10.08 24.45 -0.47
N ALA A 111 -9.09 23.58 -0.19
CA ALA A 111 -9.34 22.15 -0.04
C ALA A 111 -10.25 21.91 1.18
N ALA A 112 -11.34 21.17 0.95
CA ALA A 112 -12.29 20.78 1.97
C ALA A 112 -12.48 19.26 1.95
N ALA A 113 -12.92 18.69 3.06
CA ALA A 113 -13.29 17.29 3.12
C ALA A 113 -14.46 17.03 2.15
N PRO A 114 -14.39 15.98 1.32
CA PRO A 114 -15.53 15.53 0.52
C PRO A 114 -16.72 15.14 1.40
N ALA A 115 -17.90 15.06 0.80
CA ALA A 115 -19.10 14.63 1.52
C ALA A 115 -18.90 13.23 2.13
N GLY A 116 -19.12 13.11 3.43
CA GLY A 116 -18.97 11.85 4.17
C GLY A 116 -17.55 11.56 4.68
N ALA A 117 -16.54 12.35 4.29
CA ALA A 117 -15.19 12.25 4.84
C ALA A 117 -14.98 13.25 5.98
N SER A 118 -14.11 12.93 6.93
CA SER A 118 -13.70 13.82 8.03
C SER A 118 -12.34 14.48 7.80
N SER A 119 -11.66 14.13 6.70
CA SER A 119 -10.37 14.70 6.29
C SER A 119 -10.44 15.35 4.91
N ALA A 120 -9.72 16.45 4.71
CA ALA A 120 -9.54 17.07 3.40
C ALA A 120 -8.61 16.27 2.45
N TYR A 121 -7.89 15.29 2.98
CA TYR A 121 -7.03 14.39 2.22
C TYR A 121 -7.37 12.94 2.52
N ALA A 122 -7.14 12.05 1.55
CA ALA A 122 -7.13 10.61 1.78
C ALA A 122 -5.73 10.14 2.17
N THR A 123 -5.65 9.05 2.92
CA THR A 123 -4.36 8.43 3.27
C THR A 123 -4.33 7.00 2.77
N ILE A 124 -3.23 6.61 2.10
CA ILE A 124 -2.96 5.23 1.72
C ILE A 124 -2.04 4.60 2.76
N HIS A 125 -2.55 3.63 3.50
CA HIS A 125 -1.84 2.88 4.53
C HIS A 125 -1.86 1.38 4.27
N ARG A 126 -0.98 0.64 4.98
CA ARG A 126 -0.97 -0.84 5.05
C ARG A 126 -0.90 -1.52 3.68
N VAL A 127 -0.09 -0.93 2.75
CA VAL A 127 0.08 -1.50 1.42
C VAL A 127 1.00 -2.72 1.49
N ALA A 128 0.51 -3.86 1.04
CA ALA A 128 1.29 -5.07 0.88
C ALA A 128 0.90 -5.84 -0.38
N VAL A 129 1.87 -6.56 -0.96
CA VAL A 129 1.66 -7.44 -2.13
C VAL A 129 1.92 -8.87 -1.72
N ALA A 130 0.97 -9.75 -2.03
CA ALA A 130 1.06 -11.17 -1.75
C ALA A 130 2.27 -11.80 -2.47
N PRO A 131 2.98 -12.76 -1.85
CA PRO A 131 4.24 -13.30 -2.36
C PRO A 131 4.19 -13.76 -3.82
N ALA A 132 3.10 -14.43 -4.21
CA ALA A 132 2.90 -14.97 -5.57
C ALA A 132 2.84 -13.89 -6.68
N PHE A 133 2.60 -12.61 -6.31
CA PHE A 133 2.40 -11.52 -7.26
C PHE A 133 3.52 -10.45 -7.20
N ARG A 134 4.57 -10.70 -6.41
CA ARG A 134 5.74 -9.79 -6.33
C ARG A 134 6.50 -9.78 -7.64
N GLY A 135 7.08 -8.63 -7.99
CA GLY A 135 7.79 -8.45 -9.26
C GLY A 135 6.90 -8.23 -10.49
N MET A 136 5.56 -8.31 -10.34
CA MET A 136 4.60 -8.18 -11.45
C MET A 136 3.99 -6.77 -11.56
N HIS A 137 4.61 -5.75 -10.98
CA HIS A 137 4.14 -4.36 -10.94
C HIS A 137 2.74 -4.16 -10.34
N VAL A 138 2.30 -5.10 -9.49
CA VAL A 138 0.99 -5.05 -8.85
C VAL A 138 0.85 -3.81 -7.96
N ALA A 139 1.87 -3.45 -7.18
CA ALA A 139 1.84 -2.28 -6.31
C ALA A 139 1.61 -0.98 -7.09
N GLN A 140 2.30 -0.77 -8.21
CA GLN A 140 2.15 0.42 -9.06
C GLN A 140 0.73 0.52 -9.63
N ARG A 141 0.18 -0.59 -10.11
CA ARG A 141 -1.19 -0.64 -10.63
C ARG A 141 -2.22 -0.39 -9.54
N PHE A 142 -1.99 -0.95 -8.36
CA PHE A 142 -2.85 -0.75 -7.21
C PHE A 142 -2.87 0.72 -6.77
N TYR A 143 -1.69 1.36 -6.66
CA TYR A 143 -1.62 2.80 -6.37
C TYR A 143 -2.38 3.64 -7.41
N ALA A 144 -2.26 3.32 -8.69
CA ALA A 144 -3.00 4.02 -9.74
C ALA A 144 -4.53 3.93 -9.51
N ARG A 145 -5.04 2.75 -9.16
CA ARG A 145 -6.48 2.56 -8.89
C ARG A 145 -6.94 3.25 -7.60
N LEU A 146 -6.12 3.24 -6.55
CA LEU A 146 -6.40 3.97 -5.30
C LEU A 146 -6.47 5.48 -5.54
N ILE A 147 -5.56 6.01 -6.38
CA ILE A 147 -5.56 7.43 -6.78
C ILE A 147 -6.82 7.77 -7.59
N GLU A 148 -7.21 6.93 -8.55
CA GLU A 148 -8.45 7.11 -9.32
C GLU A 148 -9.68 7.12 -8.41
N GLU A 149 -9.75 6.20 -7.43
CA GLU A 149 -10.84 6.15 -6.47
C GLU A 149 -10.89 7.39 -5.59
N ALA A 150 -9.75 7.81 -5.03
CA ALA A 150 -9.69 9.02 -4.20
C ALA A 150 -10.16 10.26 -4.98
N ARG A 151 -9.73 10.39 -6.25
CA ARG A 151 -10.20 11.46 -7.14
C ARG A 151 -11.71 11.38 -7.39
N ALA A 152 -12.24 10.20 -7.66
CA ALA A 152 -13.67 9.98 -7.88
C ALA A 152 -14.50 10.28 -6.62
N ARG A 153 -13.94 10.08 -5.42
CA ARG A 153 -14.54 10.45 -4.14
C ARG A 153 -14.46 11.96 -3.84
N GLY A 154 -13.75 12.75 -4.65
CA GLY A 154 -13.63 14.19 -4.53
C GLY A 154 -12.50 14.68 -3.63
N PHE A 155 -11.56 13.83 -3.27
CA PHE A 155 -10.34 14.28 -2.57
C PHE A 155 -9.47 15.10 -3.52
N ALA A 156 -8.88 16.18 -3.01
CA ALA A 156 -7.91 16.99 -3.74
C ALA A 156 -6.45 16.60 -3.44
N GLU A 157 -6.24 15.73 -2.44
CA GLU A 157 -4.93 15.36 -1.93
C GLU A 157 -4.93 13.93 -1.41
N ILE A 158 -3.83 13.24 -1.63
CA ILE A 158 -3.52 11.94 -0.99
C ILE A 158 -2.18 12.05 -0.27
N ARG A 159 -2.09 11.43 0.91
CA ARG A 159 -0.87 11.28 1.69
C ARG A 159 -0.51 9.80 1.85
N ALA A 160 0.78 9.54 1.97
CA ALA A 160 1.33 8.21 2.28
C ALA A 160 2.65 8.37 3.00
N ASP A 161 3.11 7.32 3.69
CA ASP A 161 4.43 7.28 4.30
C ASP A 161 5.10 5.91 4.11
N THR A 162 6.41 5.88 4.27
CA THR A 162 7.19 4.65 4.32
C THR A 162 8.53 4.87 5.03
N HIS A 163 9.15 3.79 5.50
CA HIS A 163 10.46 3.84 6.14
C HIS A 163 11.55 4.31 5.16
N ALA A 164 12.55 5.03 5.69
CA ALA A 164 13.67 5.56 4.90
C ALA A 164 14.45 4.46 4.16
N ASP A 165 14.52 3.25 4.71
CA ASP A 165 15.21 2.11 4.09
C ASP A 165 14.31 1.27 3.16
N ASN A 166 13.00 1.56 3.11
CA ASN A 166 12.09 0.84 2.23
C ASN A 166 12.11 1.43 0.80
N VAL A 167 13.26 1.28 0.14
CA VAL A 167 13.51 1.82 -1.21
C VAL A 167 12.49 1.31 -2.24
N ARG A 168 12.02 0.06 -2.09
CA ARG A 168 10.99 -0.49 -2.98
C ARG A 168 9.68 0.30 -2.90
N MET A 169 9.20 0.57 -1.68
CA MET A 169 7.96 1.33 -1.51
C MET A 169 8.14 2.80 -1.90
N GLN A 170 9.29 3.41 -1.61
CA GLN A 170 9.62 4.76 -2.08
C GLN A 170 9.53 4.85 -3.61
N HIS A 171 10.07 3.86 -4.32
CA HIS A 171 9.98 3.80 -5.77
C HIS A 171 8.53 3.69 -6.27
N VAL A 172 7.70 2.87 -5.63
CA VAL A 172 6.27 2.74 -5.97
C VAL A 172 5.56 4.08 -5.78
N ILE A 173 5.72 4.71 -4.61
CA ILE A 173 5.10 5.98 -4.25
C ILE A 173 5.56 7.10 -5.22
N ALA A 174 6.85 7.21 -5.48
CA ALA A 174 7.39 8.21 -6.40
C ALA A 174 6.92 8.00 -7.85
N SER A 175 6.87 6.73 -8.32
CA SER A 175 6.37 6.41 -9.67
C SER A 175 4.88 6.68 -9.83
N ALA A 176 4.11 6.71 -8.74
CA ALA A 176 2.71 7.11 -8.71
C ALA A 176 2.50 8.64 -8.68
N GLY A 177 3.58 9.43 -8.71
CA GLY A 177 3.55 10.88 -8.80
C GLY A 177 3.60 11.63 -7.46
N PHE A 178 3.77 10.92 -6.35
CA PHE A 178 3.92 11.58 -5.05
C PHE A 178 5.28 12.28 -4.93
N THR A 179 5.29 13.39 -4.18
CA THR A 179 6.50 14.12 -3.79
C THR A 179 6.73 13.99 -2.29
N ARG A 180 7.98 13.86 -1.87
CA ARG A 180 8.33 13.85 -0.44
C ARG A 180 8.02 15.22 0.16
N ALA A 181 7.22 15.24 1.23
CA ALA A 181 6.85 16.42 2.00
C ALA A 181 7.78 16.64 3.21
N GLY A 182 8.29 15.56 3.80
CA GLY A 182 9.16 15.62 4.96
C GLY A 182 9.28 14.30 5.70
N THR A 183 9.39 14.38 7.02
CA THR A 183 9.53 13.23 7.93
C THR A 183 8.50 13.34 9.05
N VAL A 184 7.82 12.25 9.36
CA VAL A 184 6.92 12.09 10.51
C VAL A 184 7.44 11.00 11.44
N CYS A 185 6.98 10.96 12.68
CA CYS A 185 7.21 9.83 13.58
C CYS A 185 5.92 9.08 13.87
N MET A 186 6.06 7.79 14.19
CA MET A 186 4.93 6.95 14.53
C MET A 186 4.66 7.02 16.04
N ASP A 187 3.40 7.26 16.39
CA ASP A 187 2.89 7.26 17.78
C ASP A 187 3.72 8.13 18.75
N GLY A 188 4.28 9.23 18.23
CA GLY A 188 5.14 10.15 18.99
C GLY A 188 6.54 9.62 19.28
N ASN A 189 6.92 8.47 18.74
CA ASN A 189 8.24 7.90 18.88
C ASN A 189 9.19 8.45 17.80
N GLU A 190 10.05 9.42 18.17
CA GLU A 190 11.01 10.03 17.25
C GLU A 190 12.06 9.05 16.70
N ALA A 191 12.22 7.86 17.29
CA ALA A 191 13.08 6.80 16.76
C ALA A 191 12.41 6.02 15.62
N ASP A 192 11.06 6.01 15.55
CA ASP A 192 10.29 5.35 14.49
C ASP A 192 9.85 6.36 13.43
N GLN A 193 10.77 6.74 12.56
CA GLN A 193 10.56 7.76 11.53
C GLN A 193 10.08 7.17 10.21
N ARG A 194 9.25 7.97 9.51
CA ARG A 194 8.78 7.68 8.15
C ARG A 194 8.99 8.90 7.26
N TRP A 195 9.37 8.63 6.02
CA TRP A 195 9.30 9.64 4.97
C TRP A 195 7.85 9.81 4.55
N ALA A 196 7.37 11.04 4.66
CA ALA A 196 6.02 11.44 4.34
C ALA A 196 5.93 11.97 2.90
N TYR A 197 4.90 11.54 2.19
CA TYR A 197 4.68 11.85 0.78
C TYR A 197 3.29 12.42 0.55
N GLN A 198 3.17 13.30 -0.43
CA GLN A 198 1.97 14.03 -0.79
C GLN A 198 1.76 14.00 -2.30
N LEU A 199 0.52 13.81 -2.74
CA LEU A 199 0.07 13.92 -4.12
C LEU A 199 -1.18 14.82 -4.17
N PHE A 200 -1.17 15.86 -5.01
CA PHE A 200 -2.37 16.62 -5.38
C PHE A 200 -3.05 15.98 -6.61
N LEU A 201 -4.41 15.91 -6.60
CA LEU A 201 -5.23 15.19 -7.58
C LEU A 201 -5.84 16.10 -8.66
#